data_5b6a074afad874732def98161b79f6b1
#
_entry.id   5b6a074afad874732def98161b79f6b1
#
_cell.length_a   1.000
_cell.length_b   1.000
_cell.length_c   1.000
_cell.angle_alpha   90.00
_cell.angle_beta   90.00
_cell.angle_gamma   90.00
#
_symmetry.space_group_name_H-M   'P 1'
#
loop_
_entity.id
_entity.type
_entity.pdbx_description
1 polymer ?
#
loop_
_entity_poly.entity_id
_entity_poly.type
_entity_poly.pdbx_seq_one_letter_code
_entity_poly.pdbx_strand_id
1 'polypeptide(L)'
;MNLHWGKLSDDLLSSLPLADHCIDVASVFRALCDLPTIQRNLGLIADPIILDRLAVFALLHDLGKCNSGFQAKRYPNAKNIAGHVKETAALLYDEELAAKAYLTLGLEEIVAWFDCTETALRMLLASIFHHGKPAFDSNIADSIEIDRIKQHWRPRDGTDPFDGLKELGATARHAYPNAFTEYTAPICISIKLEHHFAGLVMLADWLGSHRESFFPFQHEGDRIEWSRRQAIKALVAVGLDVTTARTRIELEQPTFNQTFDLPGNPRPLQSRLASASLSALLIAESDTGSGKTEAALMHFLALFAAGKVDGLYFALPTRVAARELYGRVTAAMTRVFGDDCPPVLLAVPGYTQVDGKQPESILPSDAHLFHEDEQKRRDRTWAAERPKRFLAAPIAVGTIDQALFSAIQVPHAHLRAACLDRSLLVIDEVHSSDVYMRYLTRRLLKRHIDAGGRALLLSATLGAAARAEYLHPDTPRPQVEPFDIAAALPYPVLSAPDQPMLHLPDPSCRSK
;
A
#
# COMPACT_ATOMS: atom_id res chain seq x y z
N MET A 1 -13.65 -32.66 -6.59
CA MET A 1 -12.33 -32.31 -7.19
C MET A 1 -12.46 -30.90 -7.71
N ASN A 2 -11.66 -29.96 -7.16
CA ASN A 2 -11.64 -28.58 -7.65
C ASN A 2 -11.12 -28.59 -9.08
N LEU A 3 -11.98 -28.29 -10.04
CA LEU A 3 -11.67 -28.36 -11.47
C LEU A 3 -10.94 -27.11 -11.97
N HIS A 4 -11.14 -25.95 -11.30
CA HIS A 4 -10.56 -24.66 -11.68
C HIS A 4 -9.25 -24.41 -10.95
N TRP A 5 -8.19 -24.12 -11.70
CA TRP A 5 -6.90 -23.73 -11.14
C TRP A 5 -6.75 -22.20 -11.08
N GLY A 6 -6.09 -21.71 -10.02
CA GLY A 6 -5.78 -20.29 -9.82
C GLY A 6 -4.33 -19.93 -10.14
N LYS A 7 -3.38 -20.84 -9.82
CA LYS A 7 -1.96 -20.68 -10.12
C LYS A 7 -1.40 -22.00 -10.65
N LEU A 8 -0.41 -21.91 -11.54
CA LEU A 8 0.36 -23.03 -12.07
C LEU A 8 1.83 -22.80 -11.76
N SER A 9 2.58 -23.87 -11.51
CA SER A 9 4.04 -23.83 -11.52
C SER A 9 4.57 -23.62 -12.93
N ASP A 10 5.80 -23.12 -13.05
CA ASP A 10 6.40 -22.83 -14.37
C ASP A 10 6.56 -24.10 -15.24
N ASP A 11 6.75 -25.24 -14.61
CA ASP A 11 6.83 -26.56 -15.25
C ASP A 11 5.45 -27.18 -15.55
N LEU A 12 4.35 -26.54 -15.15
CA LEU A 12 2.96 -27.01 -15.24
C LEU A 12 2.67 -28.32 -14.46
N LEU A 13 3.57 -28.78 -13.62
CA LEU A 13 3.40 -30.02 -12.85
C LEU A 13 2.56 -29.84 -11.60
N SER A 14 2.58 -28.63 -11.01
CA SER A 14 1.81 -28.29 -9.83
C SER A 14 0.76 -27.25 -10.14
N SER A 15 -0.42 -27.39 -9.55
CA SER A 15 -1.49 -26.40 -9.65
C SER A 15 -2.13 -26.17 -8.29
N LEU A 16 -2.48 -24.91 -8.03
CA LEU A 16 -3.28 -24.52 -6.88
C LEU A 16 -4.72 -24.29 -7.33
N PRO A 17 -5.74 -24.86 -6.65
CA PRO A 17 -7.15 -24.55 -6.90
C PRO A 17 -7.42 -23.04 -6.87
N LEU A 18 -8.35 -22.56 -7.69
CA LEU A 18 -8.70 -21.15 -7.74
C LEU A 18 -9.27 -20.67 -6.39
N ALA A 19 -10.14 -21.47 -5.78
CA ALA A 19 -10.69 -21.16 -4.47
C ALA A 19 -9.59 -20.99 -3.41
N ASP A 20 -8.58 -21.86 -3.39
CA ASP A 20 -7.47 -21.81 -2.45
C ASP A 20 -6.62 -20.55 -2.65
N HIS A 21 -6.33 -20.20 -3.91
CA HIS A 21 -5.64 -18.95 -4.22
C HIS A 21 -6.45 -17.72 -3.73
N CYS A 22 -7.74 -17.72 -3.97
CA CYS A 22 -8.62 -16.63 -3.55
C CYS A 22 -8.71 -16.53 -2.02
N ILE A 23 -8.70 -17.67 -1.29
CA ILE A 23 -8.61 -17.71 0.18
C ILE A 23 -7.29 -17.10 0.66
N ASP A 24 -6.15 -17.44 0.02
CA ASP A 24 -4.85 -16.88 0.39
C ASP A 24 -4.87 -15.35 0.33
N VAL A 25 -5.33 -14.81 -0.80
CA VAL A 25 -5.41 -13.36 -1.03
C VAL A 25 -6.38 -12.69 -0.06
N ALA A 26 -7.57 -13.25 0.13
CA ALA A 26 -8.56 -12.70 1.06
C ALA A 26 -8.07 -12.76 2.52
N SER A 27 -7.32 -13.79 2.91
CA SER A 27 -6.73 -13.90 4.24
C SER A 27 -5.66 -12.83 4.47
N VAL A 28 -4.81 -12.55 3.48
CA VAL A 28 -3.85 -11.44 3.54
C VAL A 28 -4.56 -10.10 3.61
N PHE A 29 -5.58 -9.87 2.77
CA PHE A 29 -6.39 -8.66 2.80
C PHE A 29 -7.01 -8.43 4.19
N ARG A 30 -7.62 -9.48 4.76
CA ARG A 30 -8.26 -9.40 6.07
C ARG A 30 -7.26 -9.10 7.18
N ALA A 31 -6.09 -9.75 7.16
CA ALA A 31 -5.01 -9.50 8.10
C ALA A 31 -4.44 -8.07 7.97
N LEU A 32 -4.34 -7.52 6.74
CA LEU A 32 -3.98 -6.11 6.52
C LEU A 32 -5.01 -5.17 7.18
N CYS A 33 -6.31 -5.46 7.03
CA CYS A 33 -7.38 -4.68 7.63
C CYS A 33 -7.39 -4.72 9.17
N ASP A 34 -6.73 -5.69 9.80
CA ASP A 34 -6.57 -5.75 11.26
C ASP A 34 -5.46 -4.82 11.79
N LEU A 35 -4.61 -4.30 10.92
CA LEU A 35 -3.58 -3.34 11.30
C LEU A 35 -4.21 -1.97 11.63
N PRO A 36 -3.96 -1.40 12.83
CA PRO A 36 -4.66 -0.19 13.31
C PRO A 36 -4.51 1.02 12.38
N THR A 37 -3.36 1.18 11.73
CA THR A 37 -3.11 2.28 10.80
C THR A 37 -3.95 2.13 9.54
N ILE A 38 -4.08 0.91 9.01
CA ILE A 38 -4.91 0.62 7.83
C ILE A 38 -6.40 0.80 8.17
N GLN A 39 -6.86 0.32 9.32
CA GLN A 39 -8.26 0.55 9.77
C GLN A 39 -8.60 2.03 9.81
N ARG A 40 -7.71 2.84 10.41
CA ARG A 40 -7.89 4.30 10.47
C ARG A 40 -7.95 4.92 9.06
N ASN A 41 -7.09 4.48 8.14
CA ASN A 41 -7.02 5.00 6.78
C ASN A 41 -8.23 4.59 5.94
N LEU A 42 -8.80 3.42 6.18
CA LEU A 42 -10.08 3.01 5.59
C LEU A 42 -11.24 3.90 6.06
N GLY A 43 -11.10 4.57 7.22
CA GLY A 43 -12.15 5.42 7.78
C GLY A 43 -13.39 4.64 8.22
N LEU A 44 -13.26 3.33 8.39
CA LEU A 44 -14.30 2.44 8.89
C LEU A 44 -14.16 2.30 10.42
N ILE A 45 -15.28 2.19 11.09
CA ILE A 45 -15.29 1.61 12.44
C ILE A 45 -14.76 0.19 12.29
N ALA A 46 -13.91 -0.25 13.22
CA ALA A 46 -13.36 -1.61 13.22
C ALA A 46 -14.48 -2.66 13.51
N ASP A 47 -15.43 -2.73 12.59
CA ASP A 47 -16.56 -3.69 12.65
C ASP A 47 -16.14 -4.94 11.89
N PRO A 48 -16.01 -6.09 12.59
CA PRO A 48 -15.61 -7.35 11.98
C PRO A 48 -16.50 -7.76 10.79
N ILE A 49 -17.80 -7.45 10.84
CA ILE A 49 -18.75 -7.80 9.76
C ILE A 49 -18.39 -7.00 8.49
N ILE A 50 -18.16 -5.70 8.62
CA ILE A 50 -17.78 -4.86 7.48
C ILE A 50 -16.46 -5.32 6.89
N LEU A 51 -15.46 -5.62 7.74
CA LEU A 51 -14.14 -6.09 7.28
C LEU A 51 -14.25 -7.46 6.59
N ASP A 52 -15.09 -8.37 7.08
CA ASP A 52 -15.34 -9.66 6.45
C ASP A 52 -16.08 -9.50 5.11
N ARG A 53 -17.03 -8.55 4.98
CA ARG A 53 -17.67 -8.19 3.72
C ARG A 53 -16.67 -7.67 2.68
N LEU A 54 -15.74 -6.82 3.08
CA LEU A 54 -14.65 -6.37 2.19
C LEU A 54 -13.73 -7.53 1.80
N ALA A 55 -13.45 -8.47 2.72
CA ALA A 55 -12.65 -9.65 2.42
C ALA A 55 -13.33 -10.58 1.42
N VAL A 56 -14.67 -10.66 1.38
CA VAL A 56 -15.43 -11.37 0.33
C VAL A 56 -15.15 -10.76 -1.04
N PHE A 57 -15.13 -9.43 -1.18
CA PHE A 57 -14.76 -8.81 -2.44
C PHE A 57 -13.30 -9.10 -2.82
N ALA A 58 -12.38 -9.10 -1.85
CA ALA A 58 -11.00 -9.50 -2.09
C ALA A 58 -10.87 -10.97 -2.53
N LEU A 59 -11.72 -11.88 -2.00
CA LEU A 59 -11.81 -13.27 -2.44
C LEU A 59 -12.25 -13.36 -3.92
N LEU A 60 -13.15 -12.52 -4.36
CA LEU A 60 -13.68 -12.51 -5.71
C LEU A 60 -12.76 -11.84 -6.75
N HIS A 61 -11.56 -11.35 -6.37
CA HIS A 61 -10.66 -10.59 -7.25
C HIS A 61 -10.33 -11.29 -8.57
N ASP A 62 -10.22 -12.60 -8.53
CA ASP A 62 -9.80 -13.44 -9.65
C ASP A 62 -10.94 -14.28 -10.26
N LEU A 63 -12.21 -13.91 -10.02
CA LEU A 63 -13.36 -14.66 -10.56
C LEU A 63 -13.31 -14.85 -12.08
N GLY A 64 -12.65 -13.92 -12.78
CA GLY A 64 -12.44 -14.03 -14.23
C GLY A 64 -11.60 -15.24 -14.65
N LYS A 65 -10.83 -15.85 -13.75
CA LYS A 65 -10.07 -17.07 -14.02
C LYS A 65 -10.96 -18.30 -14.22
N CYS A 66 -12.25 -18.23 -13.86
CA CYS A 66 -13.20 -19.29 -14.12
C CYS A 66 -13.43 -19.54 -15.62
N ASN A 67 -13.16 -18.54 -16.49
CA ASN A 67 -13.41 -18.69 -17.92
C ASN A 67 -12.61 -19.84 -18.55
N SER A 68 -13.22 -20.56 -19.50
CA SER A 68 -12.63 -21.76 -20.13
C SER A 68 -11.35 -21.48 -20.92
N GLY A 69 -11.19 -20.27 -21.46
CA GLY A 69 -9.97 -19.88 -22.17
C GLY A 69 -8.78 -19.67 -21.21
N PHE A 70 -9.01 -19.18 -19.98
CA PHE A 70 -7.98 -19.11 -18.95
C PHE A 70 -7.61 -20.52 -18.47
N GLN A 71 -8.60 -21.36 -18.18
CA GLN A 71 -8.39 -22.72 -17.70
C GLN A 71 -7.65 -23.61 -18.71
N ALA A 72 -7.80 -23.31 -20.02
CA ALA A 72 -7.09 -24.02 -21.07
C ALA A 72 -5.55 -23.86 -21.03
N LYS A 73 -5.02 -22.82 -20.35
CA LYS A 73 -3.56 -22.57 -20.26
C LYS A 73 -2.77 -23.70 -19.59
N ARG A 74 -3.45 -24.57 -18.83
CA ARG A 74 -2.81 -25.77 -18.27
C ARG A 74 -2.34 -26.80 -19.30
N TYR A 75 -2.85 -26.69 -20.53
CA TYR A 75 -2.51 -27.60 -21.62
C TYR A 75 -1.49 -26.96 -22.56
N PRO A 76 -0.29 -27.53 -22.78
CA PRO A 76 0.81 -26.90 -23.54
C PRO A 76 0.45 -26.48 -24.97
N ASN A 77 -0.51 -27.16 -25.59
CA ASN A 77 -0.92 -26.92 -27.00
C ASN A 77 -2.33 -26.35 -27.12
N ALA A 78 -2.85 -25.76 -26.05
CA ALA A 78 -4.22 -25.23 -26.06
C ALA A 78 -4.37 -24.09 -27.07
N LYS A 79 -5.46 -24.20 -27.86
CA LYS A 79 -5.90 -23.11 -28.75
C LYS A 79 -6.96 -22.26 -28.02
N ASN A 80 -7.10 -21.00 -28.45
CA ASN A 80 -8.08 -20.06 -27.87
C ASN A 80 -7.90 -19.85 -26.35
N ILE A 81 -6.66 -19.64 -25.91
CA ILE A 81 -6.37 -19.18 -24.55
C ILE A 81 -6.81 -17.72 -24.36
N ALA A 82 -7.21 -17.39 -23.13
CA ALA A 82 -7.71 -16.06 -22.77
C ALA A 82 -7.06 -15.52 -21.51
N GLY A 83 -7.19 -14.23 -21.25
CA GLY A 83 -6.89 -13.59 -19.99
C GLY A 83 -7.94 -13.89 -18.93
N HIS A 84 -8.03 -13.05 -17.90
CA HIS A 84 -9.08 -13.16 -16.89
C HIS A 84 -9.71 -11.80 -16.54
N VAL A 85 -8.99 -10.69 -16.73
CA VAL A 85 -9.49 -9.36 -16.37
C VAL A 85 -10.44 -8.83 -17.43
N LYS A 86 -10.01 -8.83 -18.71
CA LYS A 86 -10.79 -8.34 -19.83
C LYS A 86 -12.01 -9.22 -20.07
N GLU A 87 -11.85 -10.53 -19.96
CA GLU A 87 -12.90 -11.51 -20.19
C GLU A 87 -14.04 -11.40 -19.17
N THR A 88 -13.78 -10.87 -17.98
CA THR A 88 -14.82 -10.58 -16.98
C THR A 88 -15.82 -9.54 -17.48
N ALA A 89 -15.45 -8.69 -18.45
CA ALA A 89 -16.37 -7.71 -19.02
C ALA A 89 -17.64 -8.35 -19.60
N ALA A 90 -17.54 -9.58 -20.15
CA ALA A 90 -18.71 -10.27 -20.65
C ALA A 90 -19.77 -10.54 -19.57
N LEU A 91 -19.36 -10.79 -18.31
CA LEU A 91 -20.27 -10.96 -17.17
C LEU A 91 -20.98 -9.65 -16.75
N LEU A 92 -20.57 -8.51 -17.28
CA LEU A 92 -21.11 -7.19 -16.94
C LEU A 92 -21.95 -6.59 -18.09
N TYR A 93 -21.58 -6.90 -19.34
CA TYR A 93 -22.18 -6.29 -20.53
C TYR A 93 -23.08 -7.23 -21.35
N ASP A 94 -23.01 -8.55 -21.15
CA ASP A 94 -23.95 -9.50 -21.73
C ASP A 94 -25.02 -9.83 -20.68
N GLU A 95 -26.27 -9.48 -20.96
CA GLU A 95 -27.39 -9.58 -20.00
C GLU A 95 -27.63 -11.03 -19.51
N GLU A 96 -27.50 -12.03 -20.41
CA GLU A 96 -27.71 -13.44 -20.07
C GLU A 96 -26.62 -13.94 -19.11
N LEU A 97 -25.34 -13.64 -19.45
CA LEU A 97 -24.20 -14.02 -18.62
C LEU A 97 -24.21 -13.27 -17.29
N ALA A 98 -24.56 -11.99 -17.26
CA ALA A 98 -24.67 -11.18 -16.07
C ALA A 98 -25.73 -11.76 -15.11
N ALA A 99 -26.93 -12.04 -15.62
CA ALA A 99 -28.01 -12.65 -14.80
C ALA A 99 -27.59 -14.02 -14.25
N LYS A 100 -26.98 -14.87 -15.09
CA LYS A 100 -26.48 -16.18 -14.66
C LYS A 100 -25.38 -16.07 -13.61
N ALA A 101 -24.42 -15.16 -13.79
CA ALA A 101 -23.34 -14.93 -12.82
C ALA A 101 -23.89 -14.40 -11.47
N TYR A 102 -24.83 -13.45 -11.53
CA TYR A 102 -25.50 -12.88 -10.39
C TYR A 102 -26.13 -13.98 -9.49
N LEU A 103 -26.90 -14.88 -10.09
CA LEU A 103 -27.53 -16.00 -9.39
C LEU A 103 -26.51 -17.02 -8.90
N THR A 104 -25.50 -17.35 -9.72
CA THR A 104 -24.52 -18.40 -9.41
C THR A 104 -23.58 -18.02 -8.26
N LEU A 105 -23.16 -16.76 -8.21
CA LEU A 105 -22.33 -16.22 -7.10
C LEU A 105 -23.17 -15.90 -5.85
N GLY A 106 -24.51 -15.78 -5.98
CA GLY A 106 -25.39 -15.29 -4.91
C GLY A 106 -25.16 -13.82 -4.62
N LEU A 107 -25.00 -13.00 -5.66
CA LEU A 107 -24.73 -11.56 -5.54
C LEU A 107 -25.90 -10.78 -4.94
N GLU A 108 -27.11 -11.33 -4.89
CA GLU A 108 -28.27 -10.70 -4.27
C GLU A 108 -27.99 -10.30 -2.81
N GLU A 109 -27.42 -11.22 -2.03
CA GLU A 109 -27.05 -10.96 -0.65
C GLU A 109 -25.92 -9.94 -0.55
N ILE A 110 -24.92 -10.01 -1.45
CA ILE A 110 -23.77 -9.10 -1.47
C ILE A 110 -24.19 -7.67 -1.83
N VAL A 111 -25.09 -7.52 -2.79
CA VAL A 111 -25.62 -6.20 -3.17
C VAL A 111 -26.40 -5.57 -2.03
N ALA A 112 -27.13 -6.37 -1.26
CA ALA A 112 -27.91 -5.88 -0.10
C ALA A 112 -27.03 -5.32 1.04
N TRP A 113 -25.71 -5.51 1.01
CA TRP A 113 -24.80 -4.89 1.98
C TRP A 113 -24.63 -3.39 1.79
N PHE A 114 -25.00 -2.85 0.64
CA PHE A 114 -24.75 -1.46 0.24
C PHE A 114 -26.04 -0.68 0.08
N ASP A 115 -25.89 0.62 0.02
CA ASP A 115 -26.98 1.58 -0.21
C ASP A 115 -27.60 1.46 -1.61
N CYS A 116 -26.81 1.00 -2.59
CA CYS A 116 -27.28 0.77 -3.97
C CYS A 116 -26.40 -0.24 -4.72
N THR A 117 -26.98 -0.81 -5.78
CA THR A 117 -26.32 -1.79 -6.66
C THR A 117 -25.04 -1.22 -7.32
N GLU A 118 -25.04 0.06 -7.65
CA GLU A 118 -23.89 0.71 -8.27
C GLU A 118 -22.66 0.69 -7.34
N THR A 119 -22.86 0.94 -6.03
CA THR A 119 -21.80 0.86 -5.03
C THR A 119 -21.21 -0.55 -4.93
N ALA A 120 -22.06 -1.58 -4.89
CA ALA A 120 -21.62 -2.97 -4.90
C ALA A 120 -20.81 -3.32 -6.17
N LEU A 121 -21.27 -2.86 -7.33
CA LEU A 121 -20.59 -3.06 -8.61
C LEU A 121 -19.22 -2.37 -8.62
N ARG A 122 -19.12 -1.13 -8.16
CA ARG A 122 -17.84 -0.41 -8.07
C ARG A 122 -16.83 -1.14 -7.17
N MET A 123 -17.28 -1.68 -6.04
CA MET A 123 -16.41 -2.47 -5.16
C MET A 123 -15.91 -3.76 -5.83
N LEU A 124 -16.80 -4.45 -6.56
CA LEU A 124 -16.43 -5.64 -7.32
C LEU A 124 -15.40 -5.29 -8.42
N LEU A 125 -15.63 -4.21 -9.17
CA LEU A 125 -14.70 -3.72 -10.18
C LEU A 125 -13.36 -3.31 -9.58
N ALA A 126 -13.35 -2.63 -8.42
CA ALA A 126 -12.13 -2.27 -7.70
C ALA A 126 -11.30 -3.50 -7.31
N SER A 127 -11.96 -4.62 -7.00
CA SER A 127 -11.31 -5.90 -6.73
C SER A 127 -10.76 -6.55 -8.02
N ILE A 128 -11.57 -6.66 -9.07
CA ILE A 128 -11.19 -7.32 -10.34
C ILE A 128 -10.02 -6.61 -11.03
N PHE A 129 -9.94 -5.27 -10.92
CA PHE A 129 -8.88 -4.47 -11.59
C PHE A 129 -7.58 -4.37 -10.79
N HIS A 130 -7.32 -5.31 -9.90
CA HIS A 130 -6.10 -5.37 -9.08
C HIS A 130 -4.77 -5.40 -9.88
N HIS A 131 -4.78 -5.61 -11.19
CA HIS A 131 -3.58 -5.50 -12.05
C HIS A 131 -3.19 -4.05 -12.40
N GLY A 132 -3.90 -3.06 -11.87
CA GLY A 132 -3.52 -1.63 -11.93
C GLY A 132 -3.75 -0.95 -13.27
N LYS A 133 -4.49 -1.57 -14.18
CA LYS A 133 -5.01 -0.93 -15.39
C LYS A 133 -6.53 -1.06 -15.36
N PRO A 134 -7.29 0.02 -15.62
CA PRO A 134 -8.71 -0.13 -15.89
C PRO A 134 -8.85 -1.06 -17.10
N ALA A 135 -9.62 -2.14 -16.94
CA ALA A 135 -9.82 -3.09 -18.02
C ALA A 135 -10.82 -2.57 -19.06
N PHE A 136 -11.56 -1.54 -18.73
CA PHE A 136 -12.57 -0.95 -19.58
C PHE A 136 -12.02 0.33 -20.23
N ASP A 137 -11.38 0.15 -21.35
CA ASP A 137 -11.28 1.19 -22.36
C ASP A 137 -12.67 1.34 -23.01
N SER A 138 -13.05 2.54 -23.46
CA SER A 138 -14.31 2.81 -24.15
C SER A 138 -14.61 1.85 -25.30
N ASN A 139 -13.58 1.17 -25.81
CA ASN A 139 -13.66 0.16 -26.87
C ASN A 139 -14.13 -1.23 -26.40
N ILE A 140 -14.18 -1.54 -25.12
CA ILE A 140 -14.64 -2.87 -24.62
C ILE A 140 -16.17 -2.97 -24.64
N ALA A 141 -16.87 -1.84 -24.58
CA ALA A 141 -18.32 -1.80 -24.77
C ALA A 141 -18.74 -2.04 -26.25
N ASP A 142 -17.78 -2.22 -27.15
CA ASP A 142 -18.08 -2.60 -28.54
C ASP A 142 -18.68 -4.02 -28.57
N SER A 143 -19.86 -4.17 -29.17
CA SER A 143 -20.59 -5.42 -29.24
C SER A 143 -19.77 -6.56 -29.86
N ILE A 144 -18.90 -6.26 -30.82
CA ILE A 144 -18.03 -7.25 -31.46
C ILE A 144 -17.01 -7.84 -30.49
N GLU A 145 -16.44 -7.01 -29.62
CA GLU A 145 -15.47 -7.49 -28.62
C GLU A 145 -16.15 -8.33 -27.54
N ILE A 146 -17.33 -7.94 -27.07
CA ILE A 146 -18.12 -8.71 -26.10
C ILE A 146 -18.51 -10.07 -26.69
N ASP A 147 -18.97 -10.14 -27.95
CA ASP A 147 -19.29 -11.39 -28.62
C ASP A 147 -18.09 -12.34 -28.74
N ARG A 148 -16.90 -11.79 -28.90
CA ARG A 148 -15.66 -12.57 -28.92
C ARG A 148 -15.27 -13.09 -27.54
N ILE A 149 -15.45 -12.29 -26.51
CA ILE A 149 -15.07 -12.63 -25.13
C ILE A 149 -16.06 -13.63 -24.53
N LYS A 150 -17.37 -13.48 -24.76
CA LYS A 150 -18.40 -14.31 -24.13
C LYS A 150 -18.28 -15.80 -24.47
N GLN A 151 -17.63 -16.17 -25.61
CA GLN A 151 -17.38 -17.58 -25.93
C GLN A 151 -16.55 -18.31 -24.87
N HIS A 152 -15.70 -17.59 -24.12
CA HIS A 152 -14.89 -18.16 -23.05
C HIS A 152 -15.70 -18.47 -21.77
N TRP A 153 -16.97 -18.01 -21.71
CA TRP A 153 -17.90 -18.33 -20.62
C TRP A 153 -18.81 -19.53 -20.93
N ARG A 154 -18.48 -20.29 -21.98
CA ARG A 154 -19.15 -21.55 -22.31
C ARG A 154 -18.34 -22.74 -21.79
N PRO A 155 -19.04 -23.84 -21.38
CA PRO A 155 -18.37 -25.09 -21.00
C PRO A 155 -17.45 -25.57 -22.12
N ARG A 156 -16.26 -26.01 -21.76
CA ARG A 156 -15.24 -26.50 -22.67
C ARG A 156 -14.26 -27.45 -21.97
N ASP A 157 -13.86 -28.51 -22.66
CA ASP A 157 -12.84 -29.47 -22.20
C ASP A 157 -13.12 -30.02 -20.78
N GLY A 158 -14.40 -30.27 -20.45
CA GLY A 158 -14.86 -30.75 -19.16
C GLY A 158 -14.89 -29.69 -18.04
N THR A 159 -14.68 -28.41 -18.35
CA THR A 159 -14.72 -27.29 -17.40
C THR A 159 -15.92 -26.38 -17.72
N ASP A 160 -16.82 -26.18 -16.77
CA ASP A 160 -17.88 -25.17 -16.84
C ASP A 160 -17.47 -23.93 -16.02
N PRO A 161 -17.33 -22.75 -16.64
CA PRO A 161 -17.02 -21.51 -15.93
C PRO A 161 -17.94 -21.20 -14.75
N PHE A 162 -19.21 -21.56 -14.85
CA PHE A 162 -20.21 -21.30 -13.80
C PHE A 162 -20.09 -22.24 -12.59
N ASP A 163 -19.54 -23.45 -12.76
CA ASP A 163 -19.18 -24.30 -11.63
C ASP A 163 -18.07 -23.64 -10.79
N GLY A 164 -17.09 -22.98 -11.42
CA GLY A 164 -16.07 -22.20 -10.74
C GLY A 164 -16.63 -20.99 -10.00
N LEU A 165 -17.56 -20.24 -10.62
CA LEU A 165 -18.24 -19.14 -9.94
C LEU A 165 -19.06 -19.62 -8.73
N LYS A 166 -19.76 -20.74 -8.87
CA LYS A 166 -20.52 -21.37 -7.77
C LYS A 166 -19.60 -21.78 -6.62
N GLU A 167 -18.45 -22.36 -6.94
CA GLU A 167 -17.45 -22.73 -5.95
C GLU A 167 -16.91 -21.49 -5.22
N LEU A 168 -16.59 -20.39 -5.92
CA LEU A 168 -16.16 -19.15 -5.29
C LEU A 168 -17.22 -18.54 -4.37
N GLY A 169 -18.49 -18.52 -4.77
CA GLY A 169 -19.61 -18.07 -3.93
C GLY A 169 -19.76 -18.92 -2.66
N ALA A 170 -19.66 -20.24 -2.77
CA ALA A 170 -19.70 -21.15 -1.63
C ALA A 170 -18.50 -20.98 -0.71
N THR A 171 -17.30 -20.81 -1.29
CA THR A 171 -16.06 -20.56 -0.56
C THR A 171 -16.11 -19.24 0.22
N ALA A 172 -16.67 -18.18 -0.35
CA ALA A 172 -16.83 -16.90 0.32
C ALA A 172 -17.71 -17.02 1.58
N ARG A 173 -18.84 -17.75 1.50
CA ARG A 173 -19.72 -17.99 2.64
C ARG A 173 -19.06 -18.86 3.71
N HIS A 174 -18.29 -19.85 3.30
CA HIS A 174 -17.59 -20.73 4.23
C HIS A 174 -16.42 -20.00 4.93
N ALA A 175 -15.64 -19.22 4.19
CA ALA A 175 -14.48 -18.50 4.73
C ALA A 175 -14.89 -17.29 5.61
N TYR A 176 -15.97 -16.59 5.25
CA TYR A 176 -16.41 -15.37 5.93
C TYR A 176 -17.90 -15.42 6.31
N PRO A 177 -18.34 -16.36 7.15
CA PRO A 177 -19.76 -16.51 7.49
C PRO A 177 -20.36 -15.27 8.14
N ASN A 178 -19.57 -14.50 8.91
CA ASN A 178 -20.05 -13.27 9.53
C ASN A 178 -20.45 -12.19 8.51
N ALA A 179 -19.86 -12.19 7.31
CA ALA A 179 -20.22 -11.25 6.25
C ALA A 179 -21.70 -11.38 5.83
N PHE A 180 -22.26 -12.59 5.96
CA PHE A 180 -23.61 -12.95 5.53
C PHE A 180 -24.64 -12.94 6.69
N THR A 181 -24.25 -12.46 7.86
CA THR A 181 -25.19 -12.23 8.97
C THR A 181 -26.02 -10.97 8.74
N GLU A 182 -27.22 -10.93 9.34
CA GLU A 182 -28.04 -9.72 9.31
C GLU A 182 -27.29 -8.52 9.88
N TYR A 183 -27.34 -7.40 9.15
CA TYR A 183 -26.71 -6.15 9.53
C TYR A 183 -27.66 -5.00 9.20
N THR A 184 -27.87 -4.11 10.15
CA THR A 184 -28.94 -3.11 10.08
C THR A 184 -28.63 -1.88 9.27
N ALA A 185 -27.35 -1.62 8.96
CA ALA A 185 -26.94 -0.42 8.23
C ALA A 185 -26.21 -0.77 6.93
N PRO A 186 -26.57 -0.16 5.80
CA PRO A 186 -25.81 -0.35 4.57
C PRO A 186 -24.41 0.25 4.69
N ILE A 187 -23.44 -0.37 4.01
CA ILE A 187 -22.08 0.14 3.94
C ILE A 187 -22.05 1.32 2.97
N CYS A 188 -21.71 2.50 3.48
CA CYS A 188 -21.49 3.68 2.65
C CYS A 188 -20.03 3.72 2.18
N ILE A 189 -19.82 3.69 0.88
CA ILE A 189 -18.49 3.69 0.25
C ILE A 189 -18.17 5.07 -0.30
N SER A 190 -17.17 5.72 0.30
CA SER A 190 -16.58 6.92 -0.29
C SER A 190 -15.58 6.55 -1.40
N ILE A 191 -15.34 7.46 -2.34
CA ILE A 191 -14.31 7.32 -3.37
C ILE A 191 -12.93 7.01 -2.73
N LYS A 192 -12.64 7.63 -1.59
CA LYS A 192 -11.42 7.40 -0.81
C LYS A 192 -11.32 5.93 -0.38
N LEU A 193 -12.39 5.38 0.19
CA LEU A 193 -12.43 4.00 0.64
C LEU A 193 -12.26 3.03 -0.53
N GLU A 194 -12.94 3.28 -1.65
CA GLU A 194 -12.82 2.46 -2.87
C GLU A 194 -11.37 2.41 -3.38
N HIS A 195 -10.72 3.57 -3.49
CA HIS A 195 -9.32 3.63 -3.93
C HIS A 195 -8.35 2.93 -2.96
N HIS A 196 -8.58 3.09 -1.65
CA HIS A 196 -7.74 2.44 -0.64
C HIS A 196 -7.96 0.93 -0.64
N PHE A 197 -9.22 0.48 -0.73
CA PHE A 197 -9.59 -0.93 -0.90
C PHE A 197 -8.90 -1.55 -2.13
N ALA A 198 -8.99 -0.91 -3.31
CA ALA A 198 -8.32 -1.38 -4.52
C ALA A 198 -6.81 -1.55 -4.31
N GLY A 199 -6.16 -0.61 -3.63
CA GLY A 199 -4.74 -0.69 -3.30
C GLY A 199 -4.40 -1.84 -2.36
N LEU A 200 -5.24 -2.10 -1.35
CA LEU A 200 -5.07 -3.21 -0.42
C LEU A 200 -5.30 -4.57 -1.09
N VAL A 201 -6.26 -4.69 -2.00
CA VAL A 201 -6.45 -5.92 -2.80
C VAL A 201 -5.21 -6.20 -3.66
N MET A 202 -4.66 -5.18 -4.33
CA MET A 202 -3.41 -5.33 -5.08
C MET A 202 -2.24 -5.79 -4.20
N LEU A 203 -2.11 -5.23 -2.99
CA LEU A 203 -1.08 -5.62 -2.03
C LEU A 203 -1.28 -7.05 -1.56
N ALA A 204 -2.52 -7.42 -1.26
CA ALA A 204 -2.90 -8.75 -0.82
C ALA A 204 -2.68 -9.82 -1.90
N ASP A 205 -3.04 -9.54 -3.17
CA ASP A 205 -2.75 -10.46 -4.28
C ASP A 205 -1.24 -10.68 -4.45
N TRP A 206 -0.45 -9.61 -4.39
CA TRP A 206 1.00 -9.76 -4.55
C TRP A 206 1.65 -10.56 -3.43
N LEU A 207 1.18 -10.45 -2.21
CA LEU A 207 1.69 -11.22 -1.08
C LEU A 207 1.09 -12.63 -1.05
N GLY A 208 -0.23 -12.76 -1.21
CA GLY A 208 -0.95 -14.03 -1.26
C GLY A 208 -0.61 -14.89 -2.48
N SER A 209 0.02 -14.31 -3.50
CA SER A 209 0.56 -15.01 -4.67
C SER A 209 2.01 -15.47 -4.52
N HIS A 210 2.68 -15.14 -3.41
CA HIS A 210 4.10 -15.45 -3.22
C HIS A 210 4.29 -16.91 -2.80
N ARG A 211 4.48 -17.80 -3.81
CA ARG A 211 4.51 -19.27 -3.63
C ARG A 211 5.79 -19.79 -2.99
N GLU A 212 6.89 -19.09 -3.15
CA GLU A 212 8.20 -19.54 -2.68
C GLU A 212 8.36 -19.41 -1.17
N SER A 213 7.85 -18.33 -0.56
CA SER A 213 8.04 -18.04 0.86
C SER A 213 6.79 -18.26 1.71
N PHE A 214 5.62 -17.78 1.24
CA PHE A 214 4.48 -17.64 2.15
C PHE A 214 3.32 -18.56 1.86
N PHE A 215 2.97 -18.79 0.58
CA PHE A 215 1.77 -19.53 0.21
C PHE A 215 2.11 -20.64 -0.80
N PRO A 216 2.85 -21.70 -0.41
CA PRO A 216 3.21 -22.81 -1.30
C PRO A 216 2.00 -23.51 -1.89
N PHE A 217 2.21 -24.26 -2.98
CA PHE A 217 1.15 -25.04 -3.64
C PHE A 217 0.54 -26.10 -2.71
N GLN A 218 1.33 -26.70 -1.85
CA GLN A 218 0.91 -27.73 -0.91
C GLN A 218 0.89 -27.21 0.51
N HIS A 219 -0.06 -27.66 1.30
CA HIS A 219 -0.20 -27.36 2.72
C HIS A 219 -0.88 -28.54 3.44
N GLU A 220 -0.78 -28.56 4.75
CA GLU A 220 -1.49 -29.53 5.59
C GLU A 220 -2.68 -28.88 6.29
N GLY A 221 -3.77 -29.65 6.42
CA GLY A 221 -4.96 -29.25 7.14
C GLY A 221 -5.94 -28.39 6.33
N ASP A 222 -6.84 -27.70 7.04
CA ASP A 222 -7.84 -26.81 6.44
C ASP A 222 -7.19 -25.56 5.83
N ARG A 223 -7.53 -25.27 4.57
CA ARG A 223 -6.93 -24.14 3.84
C ARG A 223 -7.23 -22.79 4.45
N ILE A 224 -8.46 -22.58 4.94
CA ILE A 224 -8.88 -21.28 5.47
C ILE A 224 -8.11 -20.95 6.74
N GLU A 225 -8.07 -21.89 7.68
CA GLU A 225 -7.33 -21.69 8.93
C GLU A 225 -5.83 -21.54 8.68
N TRP A 226 -5.29 -22.36 7.79
CA TRP A 226 -3.89 -22.30 7.42
C TRP A 226 -3.53 -20.95 6.80
N SER A 227 -4.30 -20.48 5.79
CA SER A 227 -4.06 -19.20 5.11
C SER A 227 -4.15 -18.01 6.05
N ARG A 228 -5.08 -18.00 7.00
CA ARG A 228 -5.17 -16.96 8.03
C ARG A 228 -3.92 -16.86 8.88
N ARG A 229 -3.42 -18.01 9.38
CA ARG A 229 -2.17 -18.04 10.16
C ARG A 229 -0.96 -17.62 9.31
N GLN A 230 -0.94 -18.05 8.07
CA GLN A 230 0.16 -17.74 7.15
C GLN A 230 0.16 -16.27 6.74
N ALA A 231 -1.01 -15.66 6.55
CA ALA A 231 -1.15 -14.23 6.28
C ALA A 231 -0.49 -13.37 7.37
N ILE A 232 -0.78 -13.64 8.64
CA ILE A 232 -0.17 -12.93 9.78
C ILE A 232 1.35 -13.06 9.74
N LYS A 233 1.89 -14.30 9.55
CA LYS A 233 3.33 -14.53 9.45
C LYS A 233 3.96 -13.77 8.29
N ALA A 234 3.29 -13.74 7.13
CA ALA A 234 3.76 -13.04 5.95
C ALA A 234 3.85 -11.52 6.20
N LEU A 235 2.82 -10.91 6.84
CA LEU A 235 2.85 -9.48 7.16
C LEU A 235 4.02 -9.10 8.07
N VAL A 236 4.30 -9.92 9.08
CA VAL A 236 5.46 -9.73 9.97
C VAL A 236 6.77 -9.86 9.19
N ALA A 237 6.91 -10.93 8.41
CA ALA A 237 8.15 -11.24 7.69
C ALA A 237 8.56 -10.15 6.67
N VAL A 238 7.59 -9.55 5.97
CA VAL A 238 7.86 -8.45 5.01
C VAL A 238 7.86 -7.05 5.66
N GLY A 239 7.59 -6.96 6.98
CA GLY A 239 7.58 -5.71 7.73
C GLY A 239 6.33 -4.84 7.49
N LEU A 240 5.22 -5.43 7.05
CA LEU A 240 3.93 -4.74 6.98
C LEU A 240 3.28 -4.65 8.36
N ASP A 241 3.42 -5.67 9.20
CA ASP A 241 3.14 -5.61 10.61
C ASP A 241 4.41 -5.22 11.38
N VAL A 242 4.37 -4.07 12.02
CA VAL A 242 5.49 -3.47 12.77
C VAL A 242 5.25 -3.48 14.29
N THR A 243 4.30 -4.27 14.76
CA THR A 243 3.86 -4.26 16.17
C THR A 243 5.03 -4.54 17.13
N THR A 244 5.87 -5.53 16.85
CA THR A 244 7.04 -5.86 17.68
C THR A 244 8.02 -4.69 17.77
N ALA A 245 8.38 -4.11 16.62
CA ALA A 245 9.28 -2.96 16.57
C ALA A 245 8.70 -1.74 17.30
N ARG A 246 7.38 -1.52 17.19
CA ARG A 246 6.69 -0.44 17.92
C ARG A 246 6.74 -0.64 19.42
N THR A 247 6.38 -1.82 19.90
CA THR A 247 6.43 -2.15 21.34
C THR A 247 7.83 -1.91 21.93
N ARG A 248 8.87 -2.26 21.18
CA ARG A 248 10.25 -1.98 21.61
C ARG A 248 10.51 -0.49 21.81
N ILE A 249 10.12 0.35 20.84
CA ILE A 249 10.30 1.82 20.95
C ILE A 249 9.49 2.42 22.10
N GLU A 250 8.28 1.92 22.35
CA GLU A 250 7.45 2.36 23.47
C GLU A 250 8.11 2.06 24.82
N LEU A 251 8.78 0.93 24.94
CA LEU A 251 9.46 0.50 26.16
C LEU A 251 10.81 1.20 26.35
N GLU A 252 11.63 1.26 25.30
CA GLU A 252 13.01 1.78 25.40
C GLU A 252 13.09 3.31 25.32
N GLN A 253 12.15 3.97 24.66
CA GLN A 253 12.08 5.44 24.49
C GLN A 253 13.44 6.06 24.15
N PRO A 254 14.06 5.69 23.02
CA PRO A 254 15.43 6.06 22.72
C PRO A 254 15.62 7.58 22.69
N THR A 255 16.65 8.05 23.36
CA THR A 255 17.02 9.47 23.39
C THR A 255 17.66 9.89 22.06
N PHE A 256 17.75 11.20 21.83
CA PHE A 256 18.44 11.78 20.68
C PHE A 256 19.88 11.25 20.52
N ASN A 257 20.64 11.25 21.61
CA ASN A 257 22.03 10.80 21.63
C ASN A 257 22.17 9.31 21.32
N GLN A 258 21.29 8.48 21.84
CA GLN A 258 21.25 7.04 21.53
C GLN A 258 20.90 6.79 20.06
N THR A 259 19.96 7.56 19.50
CA THR A 259 19.51 7.42 18.12
C THR A 259 20.60 7.77 17.11
N PHE A 260 21.31 8.89 17.32
CA PHE A 260 22.23 9.44 16.33
C PHE A 260 23.72 9.28 16.64
N ASP A 261 24.06 8.81 17.84
CA ASP A 261 25.45 8.75 18.33
C ASP A 261 26.14 10.13 18.24
N LEU A 262 25.39 11.16 18.62
CA LEU A 262 25.84 12.54 18.60
C LEU A 262 25.93 13.08 20.05
N PRO A 263 27.01 13.77 20.43
CA PRO A 263 27.10 14.40 21.74
C PRO A 263 26.25 15.67 21.81
N GLY A 264 25.77 15.98 23.01
CA GLY A 264 25.03 17.21 23.29
C GLY A 264 23.51 17.07 23.30
N ASN A 265 22.83 18.17 23.53
CA ASN A 265 21.38 18.22 23.59
C ASN A 265 20.78 18.40 22.17
N PRO A 266 19.58 17.87 21.91
CA PRO A 266 18.89 18.15 20.67
C PRO A 266 18.60 19.65 20.52
N ARG A 267 18.73 20.14 19.30
CA ARG A 267 18.39 21.53 18.94
C ARG A 267 16.91 21.80 19.09
N PRO A 268 16.45 23.08 19.17
CA PRO A 268 15.04 23.41 19.38
C PRO A 268 14.09 22.75 18.38
N LEU A 269 14.41 22.72 17.09
CA LEU A 269 13.60 22.05 16.05
C LEU A 269 13.55 20.53 16.29
N GLN A 270 14.66 19.90 16.64
CA GLN A 270 14.74 18.47 16.90
C GLN A 270 13.89 18.08 18.13
N SER A 271 14.00 18.85 19.21
CA SER A 271 13.19 18.67 20.40
C SER A 271 11.69 18.87 20.13
N ARG A 272 11.34 19.87 19.35
CA ARG A 272 9.93 20.17 19.02
C ARG A 272 9.29 19.09 18.16
N LEU A 273 10.01 18.58 17.17
CA LEU A 273 9.52 17.51 16.29
C LEU A 273 9.49 16.13 16.95
N ALA A 274 10.18 15.92 18.07
CA ALA A 274 10.08 14.70 18.88
C ALA A 274 8.74 14.57 19.62
N SER A 275 7.63 14.97 18.99
CA SER A 275 6.28 14.92 19.55
C SER A 275 5.28 14.39 18.53
N ALA A 276 4.48 13.42 18.96
CA ALA A 276 3.40 12.86 18.16
C ALA A 276 2.13 13.72 18.14
N SER A 277 2.02 14.74 18.98
CA SER A 277 0.81 15.58 19.09
C SER A 277 0.70 16.67 18.02
N LEU A 278 1.68 16.78 17.12
CA LEU A 278 1.73 17.80 16.09
C LEU A 278 0.71 17.53 14.97
N SER A 279 0.45 18.57 14.16
CA SER A 279 -0.43 18.50 12.96
C SER A 279 -0.03 17.37 12.01
N ALA A 280 -0.99 16.90 11.21
CA ALA A 280 -0.75 15.88 10.19
C ALA A 280 0.16 16.37 9.05
N LEU A 281 0.12 17.67 8.76
CA LEU A 281 0.97 18.33 7.77
C LEU A 281 1.82 19.39 8.47
N LEU A 282 3.14 19.31 8.26
CA LEU A 282 4.12 20.23 8.84
C LEU A 282 5.10 20.71 7.77
N ILE A 283 5.54 21.95 7.89
CA ILE A 283 6.68 22.50 7.15
C ILE A 283 7.72 22.98 8.16
N ALA A 284 8.92 22.45 8.07
CA ALA A 284 10.07 22.84 8.89
C ALA A 284 11.10 23.56 8.03
N GLU A 285 11.32 24.83 8.33
CA GLU A 285 12.31 25.68 7.64
C GLU A 285 13.47 25.97 8.57
N SER A 286 14.68 25.63 8.12
CA SER A 286 15.90 25.84 8.90
C SER A 286 17.12 25.78 7.98
N ASP A 287 18.20 26.46 8.37
CA ASP A 287 19.44 26.51 7.60
C ASP A 287 20.00 25.13 7.24
N THR A 288 20.81 25.08 6.17
CA THR A 288 21.56 23.87 5.82
C THR A 288 22.50 23.49 6.96
N GLY A 289 22.56 22.19 7.28
CA GLY A 289 23.37 21.70 8.41
C GLY A 289 22.77 21.92 9.80
N SER A 290 21.54 22.41 9.91
CA SER A 290 20.82 22.61 11.18
C SER A 290 20.31 21.32 11.83
N GLY A 291 20.46 20.16 11.18
CA GLY A 291 19.98 18.89 11.70
C GLY A 291 18.50 18.60 11.38
N LYS A 292 18.00 19.07 10.23
CA LYS A 292 16.63 18.79 9.74
C LYS A 292 16.36 17.30 9.60
N THR A 293 17.33 16.54 9.12
CA THR A 293 17.22 15.07 8.97
C THR A 293 16.97 14.38 10.32
N GLU A 294 17.79 14.71 11.30
CA GLU A 294 17.65 14.17 12.67
C GLU A 294 16.31 14.56 13.27
N ALA A 295 15.85 15.80 13.04
CA ALA A 295 14.54 16.28 13.47
C ALA A 295 13.40 15.49 12.83
N ALA A 296 13.49 15.18 11.54
CA ALA A 296 12.50 14.36 10.84
C ALA A 296 12.48 12.92 11.33
N LEU A 297 13.63 12.33 11.61
CA LEU A 297 13.71 10.97 12.17
C LEU A 297 13.18 10.91 13.60
N MET A 298 13.42 11.91 14.45
CA MET A 298 12.80 12.01 15.78
C MET A 298 11.27 12.14 15.67
N HIS A 299 10.77 12.90 14.68
CA HIS A 299 9.33 12.98 14.45
C HIS A 299 8.73 11.65 14.01
N PHE A 300 9.42 10.94 13.12
CA PHE A 300 9.04 9.58 12.72
C PHE A 300 8.95 8.66 13.94
N LEU A 301 9.98 8.60 14.78
CA LEU A 301 10.00 7.72 15.95
C LEU A 301 8.87 8.05 16.94
N ALA A 302 8.60 9.35 17.18
CA ALA A 302 7.49 9.77 18.03
C ALA A 302 6.12 9.36 17.46
N LEU A 303 5.89 9.52 16.15
CA LEU A 303 4.66 9.11 15.49
C LEU A 303 4.52 7.57 15.46
N PHE A 304 5.62 6.86 15.23
CA PHE A 304 5.67 5.41 15.17
C PHE A 304 5.35 4.79 16.55
N ALA A 305 5.99 5.27 17.61
CA ALA A 305 5.67 4.86 18.98
C ALA A 305 4.21 5.12 19.34
N ALA A 306 3.66 6.27 18.95
CA ALA A 306 2.26 6.60 19.18
C ALA A 306 1.25 5.86 18.26
N GLY A 307 1.69 4.91 17.43
CA GLY A 307 0.84 4.17 16.50
C GLY A 307 0.18 5.02 15.42
N LYS A 308 0.71 6.23 15.16
CA LYS A 308 0.16 7.15 14.16
C LYS A 308 0.63 6.86 12.75
N VAL A 309 1.76 6.21 12.61
CA VAL A 309 2.32 5.70 11.35
C VAL A 309 2.95 4.32 11.57
N ASP A 310 3.02 3.51 10.51
CA ASP A 310 3.71 2.21 10.52
C ASP A 310 5.06 2.28 9.80
N GLY A 311 5.34 3.39 9.14
CA GLY A 311 6.56 3.51 8.34
C GLY A 311 6.99 4.93 8.06
N LEU A 312 8.09 5.02 7.32
CA LEU A 312 8.72 6.25 6.86
C LEU A 312 9.02 6.15 5.36
N TYR A 313 8.59 7.14 4.59
CA TYR A 313 9.13 7.37 3.26
C TYR A 313 9.85 8.72 3.23
N PHE A 314 11.19 8.69 3.12
CA PHE A 314 12.01 9.90 3.01
C PHE A 314 12.30 10.19 1.54
N ALA A 315 11.64 11.21 1.00
CA ALA A 315 11.67 11.59 -0.39
C ALA A 315 12.69 12.71 -0.64
N LEU A 316 13.62 12.48 -1.57
CA LEU A 316 14.65 13.44 -1.95
C LEU A 316 14.55 13.83 -3.44
N PRO A 317 15.07 14.99 -3.84
CA PRO A 317 14.98 15.44 -5.22
C PRO A 317 15.87 14.63 -6.17
N THR A 318 16.95 14.03 -5.69
CA THR A 318 17.91 13.31 -6.54
C THR A 318 18.24 11.91 -6.00
N ARG A 319 18.65 11.03 -6.92
CA ARG A 319 19.13 9.67 -6.58
C ARG A 319 20.41 9.69 -5.74
N VAL A 320 21.29 10.67 -5.99
CA VAL A 320 22.55 10.83 -5.24
C VAL A 320 22.25 11.17 -3.79
N ALA A 321 21.42 12.18 -3.55
CA ALA A 321 21.02 12.56 -2.20
C ALA A 321 20.31 11.40 -1.46
N ALA A 322 19.47 10.63 -2.16
CA ALA A 322 18.82 9.46 -1.57
C ALA A 322 19.84 8.39 -1.11
N ARG A 323 20.88 8.14 -1.91
CA ARG A 323 21.94 7.17 -1.55
C ARG A 323 22.77 7.63 -0.36
N GLU A 324 23.12 8.92 -0.30
CA GLU A 324 23.88 9.51 0.81
C GLU A 324 23.08 9.46 2.11
N LEU A 325 21.80 9.83 2.06
CA LEU A 325 20.93 9.80 3.24
C LEU A 325 20.64 8.39 3.73
N TYR A 326 20.51 7.42 2.82
CA TYR A 326 20.16 6.04 3.15
C TYR A 326 21.08 5.43 4.20
N GLY A 327 22.40 5.60 4.11
CA GLY A 327 23.35 5.09 5.10
C GLY A 327 23.11 5.67 6.51
N ARG A 328 22.80 6.97 6.59
CA ARG A 328 22.50 7.65 7.86
C ARG A 328 21.20 7.14 8.49
N VAL A 329 20.15 6.98 7.68
CA VAL A 329 18.86 6.43 8.13
C VAL A 329 19.03 4.99 8.60
N THR A 330 19.70 4.15 7.81
CA THR A 330 19.96 2.74 8.18
C THR A 330 20.70 2.67 9.53
N ALA A 331 21.78 3.43 9.69
CA ALA A 331 22.55 3.43 10.94
C ALA A 331 21.71 3.89 12.15
N ALA A 332 20.91 4.95 12.00
CA ALA A 332 20.04 5.44 13.06
C ALA A 332 18.97 4.40 13.45
N MET A 333 18.30 3.78 12.46
CA MET A 333 17.25 2.80 12.70
C MET A 333 17.82 1.51 13.31
N THR A 334 18.97 1.05 12.86
CA THR A 334 19.63 -0.12 13.47
C THR A 334 19.99 0.12 14.93
N ARG A 335 20.46 1.33 15.31
CA ARG A 335 20.71 1.65 16.73
C ARG A 335 19.44 1.62 17.57
N VAL A 336 18.36 2.17 17.04
CA VAL A 336 17.09 2.29 17.74
C VAL A 336 16.37 0.94 17.89
N PHE A 337 16.31 0.14 16.83
CA PHE A 337 15.53 -1.08 16.79
C PHE A 337 16.35 -2.36 17.06
N GLY A 338 17.68 -2.29 16.99
CA GLY A 338 18.54 -3.47 17.16
C GLY A 338 18.16 -4.60 16.21
N ASP A 339 18.02 -5.81 16.77
CA ASP A 339 17.65 -7.02 16.01
C ASP A 339 16.20 -6.99 15.47
N ASP A 340 15.33 -6.18 16.09
CA ASP A 340 13.95 -5.99 15.64
C ASP A 340 13.80 -4.87 14.58
N CYS A 341 14.93 -4.39 14.01
CA CYS A 341 14.90 -3.32 13.03
C CYS A 341 14.08 -3.72 11.80
N PRO A 342 13.00 -2.97 11.49
CA PRO A 342 12.26 -3.19 10.25
C PRO A 342 13.18 -3.04 9.02
N PRO A 343 12.87 -3.68 7.88
CA PRO A 343 13.66 -3.50 6.65
C PRO A 343 13.82 -2.03 6.26
N VAL A 344 15.06 -1.60 6.02
CA VAL A 344 15.38 -0.26 5.52
C VAL A 344 15.75 -0.34 4.04
N LEU A 345 14.95 0.26 3.19
CA LEU A 345 15.04 0.17 1.74
C LEU A 345 15.61 1.45 1.10
N LEU A 346 16.60 1.32 0.22
CA LEU A 346 16.94 2.35 -0.77
C LEU A 346 16.02 2.19 -1.99
N ALA A 347 15.01 3.04 -2.08
CA ALA A 347 13.94 3.00 -3.09
C ALA A 347 14.35 3.78 -4.36
N VAL A 348 15.46 3.41 -4.97
CA VAL A 348 15.99 4.01 -6.20
C VAL A 348 16.10 2.95 -7.28
N PRO A 349 15.29 3.01 -8.36
CA PRO A 349 15.35 2.03 -9.44
C PRO A 349 16.77 1.91 -10.03
N GLY A 350 17.25 0.65 -10.15
CA GLY A 350 18.59 0.33 -10.62
C GLY A 350 19.71 0.41 -9.57
N TYR A 351 19.41 0.93 -8.36
CA TYR A 351 20.36 1.04 -7.25
C TYR A 351 19.75 0.58 -5.92
N THR A 352 18.75 -0.29 -5.98
CA THR A 352 18.02 -0.77 -4.82
C THR A 352 18.94 -1.49 -3.82
N GLN A 353 18.78 -1.22 -2.52
CA GLN A 353 19.48 -1.87 -1.42
C GLN A 353 18.51 -2.09 -0.27
N VAL A 354 18.71 -3.16 0.49
CA VAL A 354 17.98 -3.44 1.74
C VAL A 354 19.01 -3.71 2.83
N ASP A 355 18.88 -3.02 3.96
CA ASP A 355 19.77 -3.15 5.11
C ASP A 355 21.27 -3.00 4.73
N GLY A 356 21.57 -2.10 3.79
CA GLY A 356 22.92 -1.84 3.31
C GLY A 356 23.45 -2.80 2.23
N LYS A 357 22.66 -3.80 1.80
CA LYS A 357 23.07 -4.80 0.81
C LYS A 357 22.19 -4.74 -0.43
N GLN A 358 22.76 -5.07 -1.60
CA GLN A 358 21.95 -5.25 -2.80
C GLN A 358 21.13 -6.53 -2.69
N PRO A 359 19.85 -6.52 -3.13
CA PRO A 359 19.06 -7.74 -3.25
C PRO A 359 19.77 -8.69 -4.23
N GLU A 360 20.11 -9.88 -3.78
CA GLU A 360 20.65 -10.91 -4.67
C GLU A 360 19.52 -11.44 -5.53
N SER A 361 19.72 -11.49 -6.85
CA SER A 361 18.85 -12.19 -7.78
C SER A 361 19.08 -13.70 -7.57
N ILE A 362 18.23 -14.35 -6.77
CA ILE A 362 18.28 -15.77 -6.52
C ILE A 362 17.42 -16.46 -7.57
N LEU A 363 17.98 -17.39 -8.31
CA LEU A 363 17.24 -18.21 -9.28
C LEU A 363 16.22 -19.10 -8.54
N PRO A 364 14.99 -19.25 -9.07
CA PRO A 364 13.93 -20.06 -8.43
C PRO A 364 14.32 -21.50 -8.12
N SER A 365 15.24 -22.09 -8.90
CA SER A 365 15.72 -23.47 -8.74
C SER A 365 16.46 -23.73 -7.43
N ASP A 366 16.96 -22.70 -6.76
CA ASP A 366 17.83 -22.86 -5.59
C ASP A 366 17.09 -22.63 -4.26
N ALA A 367 15.78 -22.38 -4.32
CA ALA A 367 14.95 -22.00 -3.17
C ALA A 367 14.90 -23.07 -2.04
N HIS A 368 15.19 -24.34 -2.34
CA HIS A 368 15.13 -25.45 -1.37
C HIS A 368 16.42 -25.64 -0.55
N LEU A 369 17.47 -24.88 -0.86
CA LEU A 369 18.80 -25.08 -0.28
C LEU A 369 19.14 -24.06 0.81
N PHE A 370 18.23 -23.13 1.12
CA PHE A 370 18.51 -22.01 2.01
C PHE A 370 18.29 -22.35 3.48
N HIS A 371 19.26 -21.93 4.31
CA HIS A 371 19.12 -21.89 5.76
C HIS A 371 18.08 -20.85 6.20
N GLU A 372 17.51 -20.97 7.41
CA GLU A 372 16.49 -20.05 7.96
C GLU A 372 16.87 -18.56 7.88
N ASP A 373 18.15 -18.23 8.04
CA ASP A 373 18.65 -16.86 7.98
C ASP A 373 18.60 -16.28 6.55
N GLU A 374 18.79 -17.11 5.52
CA GLU A 374 18.64 -16.68 4.13
C GLU A 374 17.19 -16.47 3.77
N GLN A 375 16.27 -17.31 4.26
CA GLN A 375 14.85 -17.13 4.06
C GLN A 375 14.37 -15.83 4.70
N LYS A 376 14.73 -15.55 5.96
CA LYS A 376 14.42 -14.27 6.62
C LYS A 376 14.95 -13.07 5.82
N ARG A 377 16.15 -13.18 5.25
CA ARG A 377 16.74 -12.13 4.42
C ARG A 377 15.94 -11.91 3.13
N ARG A 378 15.51 -12.97 2.46
CA ARG A 378 14.65 -12.90 1.26
C ARG A 378 13.32 -12.22 1.57
N ASP A 379 12.65 -12.62 2.64
CA ASP A 379 11.38 -12.05 3.05
C ASP A 379 11.50 -10.53 3.30
N ARG A 380 12.60 -10.09 3.93
CA ARG A 380 12.91 -8.67 4.13
C ARG A 380 13.14 -7.90 2.82
N THR A 381 13.59 -8.57 1.75
CA THR A 381 13.80 -7.95 0.43
C THR A 381 12.56 -7.88 -0.45
N TRP A 382 11.43 -8.45 -0.02
CA TRP A 382 10.20 -8.54 -0.80
C TRP A 382 9.74 -7.20 -1.42
N ALA A 383 9.81 -6.10 -0.67
CA ALA A 383 9.46 -4.78 -1.17
C ALA A 383 10.45 -4.25 -2.23
N ALA A 384 11.70 -4.71 -2.19
CA ALA A 384 12.79 -4.30 -3.08
C ALA A 384 12.76 -5.00 -4.45
N GLU A 385 12.11 -6.15 -4.57
CA GLU A 385 12.10 -6.95 -5.80
C GLU A 385 11.51 -6.23 -7.01
N ARG A 386 10.57 -5.32 -6.77
CA ARG A 386 9.91 -4.56 -7.83
C ARG A 386 9.69 -3.10 -7.43
N PRO A 387 10.01 -2.12 -8.30
CA PRO A 387 9.82 -0.69 -8.00
C PRO A 387 8.39 -0.32 -7.59
N LYS A 388 7.39 -1.07 -8.02
CA LYS A 388 5.99 -0.85 -7.66
C LYS A 388 5.70 -1.13 -6.18
N ARG A 389 6.54 -1.93 -5.50
CA ARG A 389 6.42 -2.31 -4.08
C ARG A 389 7.25 -1.43 -3.14
N PHE A 390 8.09 -0.52 -3.63
CA PHE A 390 9.01 0.26 -2.80
C PHE A 390 8.33 0.97 -1.63
N LEU A 391 7.12 1.46 -1.84
CA LEU A 391 6.34 2.14 -0.79
C LEU A 391 5.71 1.18 0.24
N ALA A 392 5.78 -0.13 0.01
CA ALA A 392 5.35 -1.13 1.00
C ALA A 392 6.41 -1.37 2.09
N ALA A 393 7.68 -1.00 1.85
CA ALA A 393 8.71 -1.10 2.88
C ALA A 393 8.37 -0.23 4.09
N PRO A 394 8.60 -0.71 5.33
CA PRO A 394 8.31 0.07 6.52
C PRO A 394 9.20 1.31 6.63
N ILE A 395 10.45 1.25 6.20
CA ILE A 395 11.35 2.40 6.16
C ILE A 395 12.00 2.45 4.78
N ALA A 396 11.78 3.54 4.05
CA ALA A 396 12.36 3.71 2.73
C ALA A 396 12.92 5.12 2.53
N VAL A 397 14.05 5.20 1.85
CA VAL A 397 14.68 6.43 1.36
C VAL A 397 14.70 6.36 -0.16
N GLY A 398 14.16 7.36 -0.83
CA GLY A 398 14.05 7.34 -2.29
C GLY A 398 13.86 8.72 -2.91
N THR A 399 13.53 8.73 -4.21
CA THR A 399 13.22 9.97 -4.90
C THR A 399 11.74 10.33 -4.76
N ILE A 400 11.45 11.65 -4.86
CA ILE A 400 10.07 12.16 -4.79
C ILE A 400 9.17 11.54 -5.87
N ASP A 401 9.69 11.19 -7.03
CA ASP A 401 8.95 10.59 -8.13
C ASP A 401 8.20 9.31 -7.71
N GLN A 402 8.81 8.47 -6.85
CA GLN A 402 8.17 7.24 -6.39
C GLN A 402 6.91 7.53 -5.56
N ALA A 403 6.93 8.59 -4.74
CA ALA A 403 5.76 9.04 -4.00
C ALA A 403 4.71 9.68 -4.92
N LEU A 404 5.13 10.49 -5.91
CA LEU A 404 4.23 11.15 -6.87
C LEU A 404 3.41 10.14 -7.69
N PHE A 405 3.97 8.96 -8.01
CA PHE A 405 3.23 7.90 -8.69
C PHE A 405 1.99 7.39 -7.92
N SER A 406 1.85 7.72 -6.64
CA SER A 406 0.64 7.45 -5.86
C SER A 406 -0.51 8.43 -6.11
N ALA A 407 -0.22 9.59 -6.72
CA ALA A 407 -1.16 10.70 -6.88
C ALA A 407 -1.50 11.03 -8.35
N ILE A 408 -0.97 10.26 -9.30
CA ILE A 408 -1.19 10.43 -10.74
C ILE A 408 -1.75 9.15 -11.37
N GLN A 409 -2.36 9.28 -12.56
CA GLN A 409 -2.97 8.16 -13.27
C GLN A 409 -1.93 7.27 -13.95
N VAL A 410 -1.31 6.40 -13.16
CA VAL A 410 -0.35 5.38 -13.65
C VAL A 410 -0.74 4.00 -13.13
N PRO A 411 -0.31 2.93 -13.80
CA PRO A 411 -0.56 1.57 -13.30
C PRO A 411 -0.08 1.39 -11.85
N HIS A 412 -0.90 0.75 -11.03
CA HIS A 412 -0.67 0.49 -9.60
C HIS A 412 -0.57 1.75 -8.71
N ALA A 413 -1.16 2.89 -9.12
CA ALA A 413 -1.22 4.08 -8.28
C ALA A 413 -1.93 3.81 -6.95
N HIS A 414 -3.02 3.02 -6.96
CA HIS A 414 -3.76 2.65 -5.75
C HIS A 414 -2.91 1.83 -4.77
N LEU A 415 -2.13 0.86 -5.27
CA LEU A 415 -1.18 0.11 -4.46
C LEU A 415 -0.17 1.03 -3.77
N ARG A 416 0.46 1.93 -4.54
CA ARG A 416 1.41 2.89 -4.00
C ARG A 416 0.76 3.82 -2.98
N ALA A 417 -0.46 4.26 -3.26
CA ALA A 417 -1.24 5.09 -2.37
C ALA A 417 -1.50 4.40 -1.02
N ALA A 418 -2.08 3.20 -1.05
CA ALA A 418 -2.37 2.44 0.16
C ALA A 418 -1.11 2.13 1.00
N CYS A 419 0.02 1.86 0.34
CA CYS A 419 1.28 1.65 1.04
C CYS A 419 1.83 2.94 1.66
N LEU A 420 1.79 4.07 0.93
CA LEU A 420 2.30 5.36 1.42
C LEU A 420 1.47 5.93 2.56
N ASP A 421 0.14 5.72 2.54
CA ASP A 421 -0.79 6.32 3.50
C ASP A 421 -0.58 5.84 4.95
N ARG A 422 0.11 4.72 5.13
CA ARG A 422 0.52 4.22 6.46
C ARG A 422 1.83 4.83 6.97
N SER A 423 2.54 5.63 6.16
CA SER A 423 3.88 6.13 6.44
C SER A 423 3.89 7.63 6.70
N LEU A 424 4.88 8.10 7.49
CA LEU A 424 5.27 9.50 7.45
C LEU A 424 5.96 9.79 6.12
N LEU A 425 5.38 10.66 5.31
CA LEU A 425 6.00 11.18 4.11
C LEU A 425 6.87 12.40 4.47
N VAL A 426 8.19 12.23 4.41
CA VAL A 426 9.13 13.36 4.53
C VAL A 426 9.55 13.77 3.12
N ILE A 427 9.42 15.05 2.76
CA ILE A 427 9.90 15.61 1.50
C ILE A 427 10.99 16.62 1.82
N ASP A 428 12.23 16.28 1.47
CA ASP A 428 13.39 17.17 1.69
C ASP A 428 13.64 18.07 0.49
N GLU A 429 14.24 19.24 0.74
CA GLU A 429 14.59 20.27 -0.25
C GLU A 429 13.40 20.69 -1.12
N VAL A 430 12.21 20.83 -0.50
CA VAL A 430 10.96 21.10 -1.23
C VAL A 430 10.98 22.41 -2.03
N HIS A 431 11.91 23.33 -1.71
CA HIS A 431 12.13 24.58 -2.45
C HIS A 431 12.71 24.36 -3.85
N SER A 432 13.37 23.23 -4.11
CA SER A 432 13.96 22.90 -5.42
C SER A 432 12.94 22.55 -6.50
N SER A 433 11.64 22.51 -6.15
CA SER A 433 10.55 22.10 -7.05
C SER A 433 10.19 23.21 -8.05
N ASP A 434 10.12 22.87 -9.33
CA ASP A 434 9.53 23.75 -10.35
C ASP A 434 7.99 23.86 -10.19
N VAL A 435 7.32 24.66 -11.03
CA VAL A 435 5.88 24.90 -10.96
C VAL A 435 5.07 23.63 -11.13
N TYR A 436 5.48 22.75 -12.04
CA TYR A 436 4.80 21.49 -12.30
C TYR A 436 4.96 20.49 -11.14
N MET A 437 6.18 20.36 -10.63
CA MET A 437 6.47 19.53 -9.45
C MET A 437 5.73 20.04 -8.22
N ARG A 438 5.62 21.35 -8.01
CA ARG A 438 4.80 21.92 -6.93
C ARG A 438 3.33 21.52 -7.05
N TYR A 439 2.77 21.61 -8.25
CA TYR A 439 1.39 21.20 -8.50
C TYR A 439 1.17 19.71 -8.17
N LEU A 440 2.04 18.83 -8.63
CA LEU A 440 1.96 17.39 -8.35
C LEU A 440 2.15 17.10 -6.85
N THR A 441 3.09 17.78 -6.20
CA THR A 441 3.32 17.62 -4.76
C THR A 441 2.12 18.07 -3.94
N ARG A 442 1.45 19.17 -4.31
CA ARG A 442 0.19 19.57 -3.67
C ARG A 442 -0.89 18.51 -3.80
N ARG A 443 -1.07 17.92 -4.99
CA ARG A 443 -2.01 16.81 -5.20
C ARG A 443 -1.66 15.59 -4.35
N LEU A 444 -0.37 15.25 -4.27
CA LEU A 444 0.11 14.17 -3.41
C LEU A 444 -0.21 14.44 -1.94
N LEU A 445 0.12 15.62 -1.43
CA LEU A 445 -0.14 16.02 -0.04
C LEU A 445 -1.64 15.98 0.27
N LYS A 446 -2.48 16.61 -0.59
CA LYS A 446 -3.93 16.54 -0.43
C LYS A 446 -4.41 15.10 -0.26
N ARG A 447 -4.12 14.25 -1.25
CA ARG A 447 -4.55 12.86 -1.23
C ARG A 447 -4.06 12.12 0.01
N HIS A 448 -2.76 12.30 0.36
CA HIS A 448 -2.14 11.62 1.48
C HIS A 448 -2.74 12.02 2.83
N ILE A 449 -2.93 13.32 3.05
CA ILE A 449 -3.57 13.83 4.27
C ILE A 449 -5.04 13.44 4.37
N ASP A 450 -5.78 13.54 3.27
CA ASP A 450 -7.19 13.10 3.21
C ASP A 450 -7.33 11.60 3.52
N ALA A 451 -6.34 10.80 3.15
CA ALA A 451 -6.28 9.37 3.47
C ALA A 451 -5.91 9.07 4.94
N GLY A 452 -5.63 10.09 5.75
CA GLY A 452 -5.20 9.94 7.15
C GLY A 452 -3.69 9.79 7.32
N GLY A 453 -2.91 9.98 6.25
CA GLY A 453 -1.45 10.00 6.25
C GLY A 453 -0.88 11.23 6.96
N ARG A 454 0.44 11.26 7.12
CA ARG A 454 1.18 12.35 7.76
C ARG A 454 2.35 12.78 6.91
N ALA A 455 2.58 14.09 6.81
CA ALA A 455 3.66 14.64 5.99
C ALA A 455 4.47 15.72 6.72
N LEU A 456 5.77 15.71 6.49
CA LEU A 456 6.72 16.71 6.95
C LEU A 456 7.56 17.19 5.75
N LEU A 457 7.46 18.47 5.43
CA LEU A 457 8.25 19.10 4.39
C LEU A 457 9.44 19.81 5.03
N LEU A 458 10.63 19.60 4.47
CA LEU A 458 11.87 20.20 4.92
C LEU A 458 12.38 21.18 3.86
N SER A 459 12.83 22.35 4.29
CA SER A 459 13.43 23.35 3.39
C SER A 459 14.49 24.18 4.12
N ALA A 460 15.49 24.62 3.37
CA ALA A 460 16.37 25.67 3.85
C ALA A 460 15.72 27.06 3.70
N THR A 461 15.01 27.26 2.58
CA THR A 461 14.34 28.52 2.27
C THR A 461 13.09 28.24 1.46
N LEU A 462 11.92 28.56 2.01
CA LEU A 462 10.65 28.43 1.29
C LEU A 462 9.98 29.79 1.22
N GLY A 463 9.63 30.25 0.03
CA GLY A 463 8.89 31.50 -0.13
C GLY A 463 7.48 31.42 0.47
N ALA A 464 6.96 32.54 0.97
CA ALA A 464 5.64 32.61 1.60
C ALA A 464 4.51 32.04 0.73
N ALA A 465 4.54 32.29 -0.58
CA ALA A 465 3.57 31.75 -1.53
C ALA A 465 3.61 30.22 -1.61
N ALA A 466 4.80 29.62 -1.73
CA ALA A 466 4.96 28.17 -1.78
C ALA A 466 4.57 27.51 -0.44
N ARG A 467 4.90 28.16 0.69
CA ARG A 467 4.46 27.72 2.01
C ARG A 467 2.95 27.67 2.12
N ALA A 468 2.25 28.76 1.74
CA ALA A 468 0.80 28.84 1.75
C ALA A 468 0.18 27.76 0.85
N GLU A 469 0.72 27.55 -0.36
CA GLU A 469 0.26 26.51 -1.29
C GLU A 469 0.40 25.09 -0.73
N TYR A 470 1.46 24.78 -0.03
CA TYR A 470 1.66 23.45 0.55
C TYR A 470 0.84 23.22 1.82
N LEU A 471 0.66 24.24 2.66
CA LEU A 471 -0.18 24.14 3.85
C LEU A 471 -1.67 24.03 3.51
N HIS A 472 -2.12 24.63 2.41
CA HIS A 472 -3.50 24.60 1.97
C HIS A 472 -3.61 24.02 0.54
N PRO A 473 -3.31 22.71 0.36
CA PRO A 473 -3.22 22.10 -0.97
C PRO A 473 -4.56 22.08 -1.72
N ASP A 474 -5.68 22.24 -1.02
CA ASP A 474 -7.05 22.32 -1.59
C ASP A 474 -7.41 23.70 -2.09
N THR A 475 -6.74 24.73 -1.60
CA THR A 475 -7.10 26.11 -1.88
C THR A 475 -6.39 26.57 -3.16
N PRO A 476 -7.12 26.92 -4.24
CA PRO A 476 -6.49 27.34 -5.50
C PRO A 476 -5.60 28.58 -5.35
N ARG A 477 -5.99 29.50 -4.48
CA ARG A 477 -5.25 30.74 -4.16
C ARG A 477 -5.26 30.94 -2.64
N PRO A 478 -4.37 30.27 -1.90
CA PRO A 478 -4.30 30.44 -0.46
C PRO A 478 -3.83 31.87 -0.11
N GLN A 479 -4.22 32.32 1.06
CA GLN A 479 -3.77 33.60 1.58
C GLN A 479 -2.25 33.51 1.84
N VAL A 480 -1.52 34.47 1.29
CA VAL A 480 -0.07 34.58 1.43
C VAL A 480 0.24 35.68 2.45
N GLU A 481 1.21 35.38 3.32
CA GLU A 481 1.69 36.38 4.28
C GLU A 481 2.34 37.58 3.58
N PRO A 482 2.14 38.79 4.11
CA PRO A 482 2.82 39.99 3.64
C PRO A 482 4.35 39.81 3.63
N PHE A 483 5.01 40.40 2.64
CA PHE A 483 6.45 40.23 2.42
C PHE A 483 7.32 40.64 3.62
N ASP A 484 6.94 41.75 4.27
CA ASP A 484 7.63 42.28 5.45
C ASP A 484 7.58 41.28 6.66
N ILE A 485 6.44 40.63 6.86
CA ILE A 485 6.29 39.60 7.86
C ILE A 485 7.12 38.36 7.48
N ALA A 486 6.98 37.89 6.24
CA ALA A 486 7.69 36.71 5.76
C ALA A 486 9.22 36.88 5.75
N ALA A 487 9.71 38.10 5.46
CA ALA A 487 11.14 38.41 5.43
C ALA A 487 11.76 38.58 6.84
N ALA A 488 10.94 38.89 7.84
CA ALA A 488 11.40 39.08 9.23
C ALA A 488 11.44 37.79 10.07
N LEU A 489 11.07 36.63 9.47
CA LEU A 489 10.95 35.39 10.21
C LEU A 489 12.35 34.86 10.63
N PRO A 490 12.62 34.76 11.95
CA PRO A 490 13.84 34.08 12.41
C PRO A 490 13.74 32.57 12.25
N TYR A 491 14.81 31.92 11.78
CA TYR A 491 14.91 30.48 11.70
C TYR A 491 15.39 29.85 13.01
N PRO A 492 15.04 28.57 13.30
CA PRO A 492 14.09 27.70 12.60
C PRO A 492 12.62 28.08 12.79
N VAL A 493 11.80 27.74 11.79
CA VAL A 493 10.35 27.94 11.81
C VAL A 493 9.65 26.61 11.56
N LEU A 494 8.60 26.33 12.33
CA LEU A 494 7.68 25.22 12.12
C LEU A 494 6.29 25.77 11.81
N SER A 495 5.75 25.41 10.65
CA SER A 495 4.42 25.83 10.18
C SER A 495 3.46 24.63 10.07
N ALA A 496 2.19 24.86 10.35
CA ALA A 496 1.10 23.90 10.20
C ALA A 496 -0.15 24.61 9.65
N PRO A 497 -1.09 23.90 9.00
CA PRO A 497 -2.36 24.49 8.56
C PRO A 497 -3.11 25.12 9.73
N ASP A 498 -3.68 26.31 9.49
CA ASP A 498 -4.55 27.01 10.41
C ASP A 498 -3.98 27.28 11.82
N GLN A 499 -2.64 27.27 11.93
CA GLN A 499 -1.93 27.56 13.17
C GLN A 499 -0.91 28.68 12.96
N PRO A 500 -0.66 29.51 14.00
CA PRO A 500 0.41 30.47 13.95
C PRO A 500 1.76 29.78 13.73
N MET A 501 2.65 30.40 12.95
CA MET A 501 4.00 29.91 12.79
C MET A 501 4.74 29.89 14.11
N LEU A 502 5.40 28.78 14.40
CA LEU A 502 6.19 28.62 15.61
C LEU A 502 7.66 28.90 15.33
N HIS A 503 8.14 29.99 15.88
CA HIS A 503 9.58 30.32 15.89
C HIS A 503 10.30 29.53 16.97
N LEU A 504 11.42 28.93 16.61
CA LEU A 504 12.24 28.09 17.49
C LEU A 504 13.65 28.66 17.55
N PRO A 505 13.91 29.69 18.39
CA PRO A 505 15.21 30.34 18.46
C PRO A 505 16.32 29.32 18.68
N ASP A 506 17.27 29.26 17.75
CA ASP A 506 18.46 28.42 17.83
C ASP A 506 19.70 29.31 17.68
N PRO A 507 20.52 29.48 18.75
CA PRO A 507 21.73 30.30 18.69
C PRO A 507 22.75 29.83 17.66
N SER A 508 22.67 28.57 17.20
CA SER A 508 23.54 28.00 16.17
C SER A 508 23.08 28.30 14.74
N CYS A 509 21.84 28.75 14.54
CA CYS A 509 21.33 29.21 13.28
C CYS A 509 21.69 30.68 13.05
N ARG A 510 22.17 30.99 11.82
CA ARG A 510 22.47 32.39 11.46
C ARG A 510 21.16 33.17 11.37
N SER A 511 21.09 34.31 12.08
CA SER A 511 20.07 35.31 11.79
C SER A 511 20.29 35.83 10.38
N LYS A 512 19.29 35.74 9.53
CA LYS A 512 19.29 36.38 8.20
C LYS A 512 19.09 37.86 8.36
#